data_0e8e253286aaf36d25efb1a636bba4d2
#
_entry.id   0e8e253286aaf36d25efb1a636bba4d2
#
_cell.length_a   1.000
_cell.length_b   1.000
_cell.length_c   1.000
_cell.angle_alpha   90.00
_cell.angle_beta   90.00
_cell.angle_gamma   90.00
#
_symmetry.space_group_name_H-M   'P 1'
#
loop_
_entity.id
_entity.type
_entity.pdbx_description
1 polymer ?
#
loop_
_entity_poly.entity_id
_entity_poly.type
_entity_poly.pdbx_seq_one_letter_code
_entity_poly.pdbx_strand_id
1 'polypeptide(L)'
;MKVLSDKIIYAAGENGFCHNRIPGIVVCADGTMLVYYECRMGRNDWSVSEIGMKKSVDGGKTWSEEVYIASGEGKNTVNNPVMAVMEDGKIVFVWLENYKRPFCKFSYDKGETWTERVEIMDAFEEFRPDYAWTVAATGPGHGTVTKDGRIVLTVWLTSNITNIFAHHPSVAATMVSDDGGETWHRGDILPITDVPDPNEACMAETSRGLIMNIRNVSDRHRRYIAVSPDGATGWHDLHFAENLPDPICAAGMTAKDDVLYFSNCVSENGRVNVSLSRSADFGETWERVLLNESGGYSDVCVNPVTGTAFVVYESQHENEIRVAEVEIG
;
A
#
# COMPACT_ATOMS: atom_id res chain seq x y z
N MET A 1 14.96 13.87 -11.61
CA MET A 1 13.84 14.17 -10.67
C MET A 1 14.20 15.30 -9.69
N LYS A 2 13.21 16.09 -9.21
CA LYS A 2 13.43 17.22 -8.28
C LYS A 2 12.26 17.32 -7.30
N VAL A 3 12.54 17.45 -6.01
CA VAL A 3 11.52 17.71 -4.98
C VAL A 3 11.02 19.15 -5.14
N LEU A 4 9.70 19.31 -5.30
CA LEU A 4 9.03 20.61 -5.44
C LEU A 4 8.48 21.11 -4.11
N SER A 5 7.94 20.19 -3.31
CA SER A 5 7.42 20.47 -1.96
C SER A 5 7.47 19.23 -1.10
N ASP A 6 7.50 19.42 0.22
CA ASP A 6 7.36 18.38 1.24
C ASP A 6 6.63 18.94 2.44
N LYS A 7 5.44 18.42 2.74
CA LYS A 7 4.51 18.98 3.72
C LYS A 7 4.11 17.94 4.77
N ILE A 8 4.08 18.34 6.02
CA ILE A 8 3.40 17.59 7.08
C ILE A 8 1.89 17.77 6.86
N ILE A 9 1.16 16.65 6.77
CA ILE A 9 -0.29 16.66 6.68
C ILE A 9 -0.95 16.16 7.97
N TYR A 10 -0.16 15.51 8.82
CA TYR A 10 -0.53 15.11 10.17
C TYR A 10 0.72 15.00 11.05
N ALA A 11 0.61 15.46 12.32
CA ALA A 11 1.62 15.26 13.36
C ALA A 11 1.02 14.50 14.55
N ALA A 12 1.83 13.67 15.22
CA ALA A 12 1.38 12.84 16.33
C ALA A 12 0.78 13.66 17.48
N GLY A 13 -0.32 13.16 18.04
CA GLY A 13 -1.08 13.82 19.11
C GLY A 13 -2.19 14.75 18.63
N GLU A 14 -2.29 15.03 17.33
CA GLU A 14 -3.46 15.68 16.77
C GLU A 14 -4.68 14.75 16.87
N ASN A 15 -5.87 15.32 17.02
CA ASN A 15 -7.16 14.63 17.10
C ASN A 15 -7.27 13.53 18.18
N GLY A 16 -6.37 13.55 19.19
CA GLY A 16 -6.42 12.62 20.32
C GLY A 16 -5.86 11.23 20.09
N PHE A 17 -5.36 10.92 18.88
CA PHE A 17 -4.67 9.67 18.61
C PHE A 17 -3.20 9.74 19.00
N CYS A 18 -2.67 8.61 19.48
CA CYS A 18 -1.28 8.50 19.89
C CYS A 18 -0.34 8.50 18.68
N HIS A 19 -0.82 7.98 17.53
CA HIS A 19 0.08 7.59 16.46
C HIS A 19 -0.67 7.35 15.15
N ASN A 20 -0.16 7.88 14.05
CA ASN A 20 -0.71 7.61 12.72
C ASN A 20 0.28 6.80 11.90
N ARG A 21 -0.20 5.74 11.27
CA ARG A 21 0.62 4.76 10.57
C ARG A 21 0.00 4.30 9.26
N ILE A 22 0.80 3.57 8.47
CA ILE A 22 0.34 2.81 7.30
C ILE A 22 -0.33 3.73 6.27
N PRO A 23 0.39 4.75 5.77
CA PRO A 23 -0.20 5.68 4.81
C PRO A 23 -0.37 5.06 3.43
N GLY A 24 -1.45 5.45 2.75
CA GLY A 24 -1.67 5.22 1.33
C GLY A 24 -2.12 6.49 0.63
N ILE A 25 -1.89 6.57 -0.67
CA ILE A 25 -2.29 7.69 -1.52
C ILE A 25 -2.87 7.20 -2.84
N VAL A 26 -3.99 7.78 -3.24
CA VAL A 26 -4.57 7.56 -4.57
C VAL A 26 -4.90 8.89 -5.23
N VAL A 27 -4.97 8.88 -6.56
CA VAL A 27 -5.30 10.04 -7.36
C VAL A 27 -6.42 9.71 -8.36
N CYS A 28 -7.43 10.57 -8.45
CA CYS A 28 -8.48 10.49 -9.45
C CYS A 28 -8.04 11.13 -10.79
N ALA A 29 -8.75 10.83 -11.87
CA ALA A 29 -8.43 11.34 -13.22
C ALA A 29 -8.41 12.88 -13.33
N ASP A 30 -9.17 13.59 -12.49
CA ASP A 30 -9.17 15.06 -12.43
C ASP A 30 -8.08 15.66 -11.54
N GLY A 31 -7.19 14.83 -10.99
CA GLY A 31 -6.10 15.24 -10.11
C GLY A 31 -6.48 15.37 -8.63
N THR A 32 -7.73 15.07 -8.25
CA THR A 32 -8.12 14.95 -6.83
C THR A 32 -7.34 13.82 -6.17
N MET A 33 -6.69 14.09 -5.04
CA MET A 33 -5.91 13.12 -4.29
C MET A 33 -6.54 12.83 -2.94
N LEU A 34 -6.50 11.57 -2.53
CA LEU A 34 -6.87 11.10 -1.20
C LEU A 34 -5.64 10.49 -0.53
N VAL A 35 -5.33 10.95 0.68
CA VAL A 35 -4.35 10.32 1.57
C VAL A 35 -5.11 9.74 2.75
N TYR A 36 -4.82 8.51 3.09
CA TYR A 36 -5.46 7.78 4.18
C TYR A 36 -4.43 7.03 5.02
N TYR A 37 -4.75 6.80 6.27
CA TYR A 37 -3.84 6.20 7.24
C TYR A 37 -4.58 5.67 8.46
N GLU A 38 -3.94 4.78 9.22
CA GLU A 38 -4.44 4.31 10.51
C GLU A 38 -4.19 5.37 11.59
N CYS A 39 -5.25 5.76 12.31
CA CYS A 39 -5.20 6.61 13.50
C CYS A 39 -5.27 5.70 14.73
N ARG A 40 -4.14 5.47 15.40
CA ARG A 40 -4.02 4.47 16.47
C ARG A 40 -4.06 5.09 17.87
N MET A 41 -4.80 4.47 18.78
CA MET A 41 -4.82 4.85 20.21
C MET A 41 -3.54 4.42 20.96
N GLY A 42 -2.73 3.54 20.38
CA GLY A 42 -1.47 3.05 20.94
C GLY A 42 -0.44 2.73 19.86
N ARG A 43 0.78 2.33 20.27
CA ARG A 43 1.91 2.14 19.33
C ARG A 43 2.00 0.76 18.68
N ASN A 44 1.27 -0.23 19.16
CA ASN A 44 1.31 -1.57 18.59
C ASN A 44 0.26 -1.77 17.49
N ASP A 45 0.47 -2.75 16.62
CA ASP A 45 -0.39 -3.03 15.47
C ASP A 45 -1.81 -3.49 15.86
N TRP A 46 -2.00 -3.95 17.09
CA TRP A 46 -3.28 -4.40 17.63
C TRP A 46 -4.01 -3.32 18.44
N SER A 47 -3.49 -2.09 18.44
CA SER A 47 -4.15 -0.96 19.10
C SER A 47 -5.47 -0.65 18.42
N VAL A 48 -6.47 -0.29 19.21
CA VAL A 48 -7.73 0.28 18.68
C VAL A 48 -7.40 1.43 17.74
N SER A 49 -8.02 1.44 16.58
CA SER A 49 -7.72 2.42 15.54
C SER A 49 -8.96 2.80 14.72
N GLU A 50 -8.82 3.87 13.99
CA GLU A 50 -9.72 4.33 12.94
C GLU A 50 -8.90 4.59 11.66
N ILE A 51 -9.55 4.63 10.51
CA ILE A 51 -8.91 5.07 9.28
C ILE A 51 -9.29 6.52 9.01
N GLY A 52 -8.31 7.41 9.14
CA GLY A 52 -8.40 8.81 8.78
C GLY A 52 -8.11 9.02 7.28
N MET A 53 -8.72 10.07 6.73
CA MET A 53 -8.51 10.46 5.34
C MET A 53 -8.49 11.99 5.23
N LYS A 54 -7.59 12.50 4.38
CA LYS A 54 -7.56 13.91 3.93
C LYS A 54 -7.58 13.96 2.41
N LYS A 55 -8.19 15.00 1.86
CA LYS A 55 -8.36 15.20 0.41
C LYS A 55 -7.72 16.50 -0.06
N SER A 56 -7.10 16.48 -1.24
CA SER A 56 -6.64 17.68 -1.95
C SER A 56 -7.25 17.73 -3.34
N VAL A 57 -7.76 18.90 -3.72
CA VAL A 57 -8.35 19.19 -5.05
C VAL A 57 -7.55 20.22 -5.86
N ASP A 58 -6.41 20.64 -5.34
CA ASP A 58 -5.59 21.73 -5.89
C ASP A 58 -4.14 21.33 -6.18
N GLY A 59 -3.92 20.02 -6.41
CA GLY A 59 -2.59 19.47 -6.69
C GLY A 59 -1.69 19.44 -5.45
N GLY A 60 -2.22 19.10 -4.28
CA GLY A 60 -1.46 18.94 -3.04
C GLY A 60 -1.05 20.26 -2.37
N LYS A 61 -1.57 21.41 -2.84
CA LYS A 61 -1.26 22.71 -2.23
C LYS A 61 -1.92 22.85 -0.87
N THR A 62 -3.19 22.44 -0.78
CA THR A 62 -3.96 22.38 0.47
C THR A 62 -4.62 21.02 0.66
N TRP A 63 -4.90 20.67 1.91
CA TRP A 63 -5.55 19.42 2.30
C TRP A 63 -6.76 19.75 3.18
N SER A 64 -7.84 18.97 3.05
CA SER A 64 -9.05 19.10 3.85
C SER A 64 -8.80 18.82 5.32
N GLU A 65 -9.77 19.16 6.17
CA GLU A 65 -9.86 18.57 7.49
C GLU A 65 -9.91 17.04 7.40
N GLU A 66 -9.49 16.38 8.46
CA GLU A 66 -9.52 14.92 8.57
C GLU A 66 -10.96 14.42 8.72
N VAL A 67 -11.28 13.35 8.00
CA VAL A 67 -12.52 12.60 8.16
C VAL A 67 -12.20 11.13 8.44
N TYR A 68 -13.01 10.46 9.25
CA TYR A 68 -12.84 9.04 9.55
C TYR A 68 -13.73 8.21 8.64
N ILE A 69 -13.12 7.32 7.86
CA ILE A 69 -13.81 6.51 6.85
C ILE A 69 -14.01 5.05 7.27
N ALA A 70 -13.33 4.58 8.30
CA ALA A 70 -13.61 3.30 8.96
C ALA A 70 -13.27 3.43 10.44
N SER A 71 -14.02 2.75 11.31
CA SER A 71 -13.86 2.82 12.75
C SER A 71 -13.87 1.42 13.36
N GLY A 72 -12.96 1.19 14.32
CA GLY A 72 -12.96 0.03 15.20
C GLY A 72 -13.95 0.14 16.37
N GLU A 73 -14.80 1.18 16.38
CA GLU A 73 -15.83 1.43 17.39
C GLU A 73 -15.30 1.43 18.84
N GLY A 74 -14.06 1.91 19.02
CA GLY A 74 -13.38 1.94 20.32
C GLY A 74 -12.99 0.56 20.88
N LYS A 75 -13.06 -0.52 20.08
CA LYS A 75 -12.81 -1.90 20.53
C LYS A 75 -11.84 -2.66 19.63
N ASN A 76 -11.92 -2.43 18.32
CA ASN A 76 -11.16 -3.19 17.33
C ASN A 76 -10.03 -2.33 16.77
N THR A 77 -8.97 -3.02 16.28
CA THR A 77 -8.07 -2.39 15.35
C THR A 77 -8.66 -2.48 13.94
N VAL A 78 -8.54 -1.40 13.16
CA VAL A 78 -8.81 -1.38 11.71
C VAL A 78 -7.48 -1.21 11.00
N ASN A 79 -7.18 -2.14 10.09
CA ASN A 79 -5.80 -2.39 9.65
C ASN A 79 -5.66 -2.31 8.13
N ASN A 80 -4.45 -1.92 7.71
CA ASN A 80 -3.97 -2.06 6.34
C ASN A 80 -4.98 -1.55 5.31
N PRO A 81 -5.36 -0.26 5.38
CA PRO A 81 -6.26 0.33 4.41
C PRO A 81 -5.64 0.33 3.01
N VAL A 82 -6.43 -0.04 2.01
CA VAL A 82 -6.05 0.00 0.60
C VAL A 82 -7.18 0.62 -0.20
N MET A 83 -6.87 1.59 -1.06
CA MET A 83 -7.80 2.12 -2.05
C MET A 83 -7.35 1.78 -3.46
N ALA A 84 -8.31 1.55 -4.35
CA ALA A 84 -8.13 1.48 -5.79
C ALA A 84 -9.09 2.46 -6.47
N VAL A 85 -8.61 3.20 -7.46
CA VAL A 85 -9.42 4.15 -8.23
C VAL A 85 -9.66 3.60 -9.62
N MET A 86 -10.92 3.35 -9.96
CA MET A 86 -11.33 2.87 -11.27
C MET A 86 -11.33 4.00 -12.31
N GLU A 87 -11.29 3.65 -13.58
CA GLU A 87 -11.28 4.63 -14.68
C GLU A 87 -12.54 5.53 -14.70
N ASP A 88 -13.69 4.99 -14.29
CA ASP A 88 -14.96 5.74 -14.16
C ASP A 88 -15.00 6.67 -12.94
N GLY A 89 -13.96 6.64 -12.10
CA GLY A 89 -13.84 7.45 -10.89
C GLY A 89 -14.42 6.79 -9.62
N LYS A 90 -14.97 5.57 -9.70
CA LYS A 90 -15.33 4.77 -8.53
C LYS A 90 -14.08 4.51 -7.69
N ILE A 91 -14.15 4.75 -6.40
CA ILE A 91 -13.10 4.38 -5.44
C ILE A 91 -13.55 3.16 -4.67
N VAL A 92 -12.74 2.13 -4.70
CA VAL A 92 -12.91 0.90 -3.93
C VAL A 92 -11.99 0.98 -2.72
N PHE A 93 -12.55 0.87 -1.52
CA PHE A 93 -11.80 0.93 -0.26
C PHE A 93 -11.93 -0.39 0.49
N VAL A 94 -10.78 -1.02 0.77
CA VAL A 94 -10.69 -2.30 1.49
C VAL A 94 -9.84 -2.12 2.75
N TRP A 95 -10.25 -2.74 3.85
CA TRP A 95 -9.51 -2.80 5.11
C TRP A 95 -9.85 -4.07 5.88
N LEU A 96 -9.11 -4.36 6.93
CA LEU A 96 -9.43 -5.48 7.83
C LEU A 96 -9.72 -4.97 9.25
N GLU A 97 -10.58 -5.68 9.97
CA GLU A 97 -10.73 -5.57 11.41
C GLU A 97 -10.01 -6.73 12.10
N ASN A 98 -9.17 -6.39 13.10
CA ASN A 98 -8.41 -7.36 13.91
C ASN A 98 -7.59 -8.34 13.06
N TYR A 99 -7.10 -7.91 11.88
CA TYR A 99 -6.34 -8.75 10.94
C TYR A 99 -7.05 -10.06 10.56
N LYS A 100 -8.38 -10.07 10.58
CA LYS A 100 -9.21 -11.27 10.36
C LYS A 100 -10.43 -11.03 9.50
N ARG A 101 -11.10 -9.89 9.68
CA ARG A 101 -12.36 -9.62 9.00
C ARG A 101 -12.14 -8.55 7.93
N PRO A 102 -12.10 -8.93 6.66
CA PRO A 102 -11.95 -7.98 5.56
C PRO A 102 -13.29 -7.34 5.19
N PHE A 103 -13.26 -6.04 4.95
CA PHE A 103 -14.39 -5.25 4.53
C PHE A 103 -14.08 -4.44 3.29
N CYS A 104 -15.10 -4.18 2.49
CA CYS A 104 -15.07 -3.32 1.32
C CYS A 104 -16.21 -2.31 1.35
N LYS A 105 -16.00 -1.12 0.81
CA LYS A 105 -17.02 -0.12 0.49
C LYS A 105 -16.57 0.78 -0.65
N PHE A 106 -17.50 1.56 -1.18
CA PHE A 106 -17.29 2.35 -2.38
C PHE A 106 -17.58 3.83 -2.18
N SER A 107 -16.88 4.67 -2.94
CA SER A 107 -17.26 6.07 -3.14
C SER A 107 -17.38 6.35 -4.65
N TYR A 108 -18.42 7.10 -5.02
CA TYR A 108 -18.70 7.52 -6.40
C TYR A 108 -18.52 9.03 -6.58
N ASP A 109 -18.08 9.72 -5.55
CA ASP A 109 -17.94 11.18 -5.47
C ASP A 109 -16.56 11.60 -4.90
N LYS A 110 -15.53 10.82 -5.21
CA LYS A 110 -14.13 11.10 -4.82
C LYS A 110 -13.95 11.23 -3.30
N GLY A 111 -14.58 10.32 -2.57
CA GLY A 111 -14.43 10.20 -1.13
C GLY A 111 -15.29 11.16 -0.29
N GLU A 112 -16.25 11.88 -0.89
CA GLU A 112 -17.17 12.72 -0.11
C GLU A 112 -18.16 11.85 0.66
N THR A 113 -18.74 10.84 0.01
CA THR A 113 -19.62 9.88 0.64
C THR A 113 -19.19 8.44 0.33
N TRP A 114 -19.60 7.54 1.21
CA TRP A 114 -19.25 6.12 1.13
C TRP A 114 -20.49 5.26 1.29
N THR A 115 -20.55 4.15 0.57
CA THR A 115 -21.58 3.13 0.75
C THR A 115 -21.45 2.45 2.12
N GLU A 116 -22.47 1.68 2.50
CA GLU A 116 -22.34 0.73 3.60
C GLU A 116 -21.22 -0.28 3.32
N ARG A 117 -20.55 -0.73 4.38
CA ARG A 117 -19.50 -1.73 4.29
C ARG A 117 -20.05 -3.12 4.01
N VAL A 118 -19.37 -3.88 3.19
CA VAL A 118 -19.65 -5.28 2.91
C VAL A 118 -18.47 -6.12 3.38
N GLU A 119 -18.73 -7.21 4.08
CA GLU A 119 -17.69 -8.16 4.46
C GLU A 119 -17.36 -9.06 3.26
N ILE A 120 -16.06 -9.16 2.92
CA ILE A 120 -15.56 -9.94 1.77
C ILE A 120 -14.76 -11.17 2.24
N MET A 121 -15.22 -11.80 3.33
CA MET A 121 -14.54 -12.93 3.98
C MET A 121 -14.40 -14.13 3.04
N ASP A 122 -15.39 -14.39 2.18
CA ASP A 122 -15.39 -15.57 1.32
C ASP A 122 -14.13 -15.66 0.45
N ALA A 123 -13.63 -14.51 -0.04
CA ALA A 123 -12.41 -14.45 -0.83
C ALA A 123 -11.15 -14.84 -0.02
N PHE A 124 -11.12 -14.52 1.27
CA PHE A 124 -10.01 -14.93 2.16
C PHE A 124 -10.14 -16.40 2.58
N GLU A 125 -11.35 -16.91 2.71
CA GLU A 125 -11.57 -18.34 2.99
C GLU A 125 -11.11 -19.24 1.83
N GLU A 126 -11.06 -18.74 0.59
CA GLU A 126 -10.50 -19.46 -0.56
C GLU A 126 -9.01 -19.82 -0.38
N PHE A 127 -8.25 -19.10 0.47
CA PHE A 127 -6.85 -19.44 0.77
C PHE A 127 -6.69 -20.63 1.73
N ARG A 128 -7.71 -20.94 2.57
CA ARG A 128 -7.57 -21.91 3.67
C ARG A 128 -7.20 -23.33 3.25
N PRO A 129 -7.64 -23.87 2.11
CA PRO A 129 -7.23 -25.19 1.68
C PRO A 129 -5.71 -25.31 1.48
N ASP A 130 -5.05 -24.23 1.05
CA ASP A 130 -3.62 -24.21 0.76
C ASP A 130 -2.80 -23.62 1.93
N TYR A 131 -3.39 -22.71 2.70
CA TYR A 131 -2.72 -22.03 3.81
C TYR A 131 -3.71 -21.71 4.95
N ALA A 132 -3.60 -22.43 6.06
CA ALA A 132 -4.47 -22.28 7.23
C ALA A 132 -4.14 -20.99 8.00
N TRP A 133 -4.43 -19.85 7.41
CA TRP A 133 -4.07 -18.55 7.95
C TRP A 133 -4.77 -18.21 9.29
N THR A 134 -4.07 -17.45 10.14
CA THR A 134 -4.54 -16.92 11.43
C THR A 134 -4.59 -15.41 11.46
N VAL A 135 -3.77 -14.77 10.66
CA VAL A 135 -3.72 -13.32 10.44
C VAL A 135 -3.66 -13.08 8.93
N ALA A 136 -4.39 -12.09 8.46
CA ALA A 136 -4.40 -11.66 7.07
C ALA A 136 -4.37 -10.13 7.00
N ALA A 137 -3.76 -9.60 5.96
CA ALA A 137 -3.81 -8.18 5.64
C ALA A 137 -3.67 -7.92 4.14
N THR A 138 -4.24 -6.81 3.71
CA THR A 138 -4.06 -6.25 2.36
C THR A 138 -2.88 -5.28 2.34
N GLY A 139 -2.25 -5.05 1.21
CA GLY A 139 -1.26 -4.03 0.96
C GLY A 139 -0.03 -4.04 1.88
N PRO A 140 0.24 -2.92 2.55
CA PRO A 140 -0.49 -1.63 2.54
C PRO A 140 -0.20 -0.78 1.30
N GLY A 141 -0.71 0.45 1.30
CA GLY A 141 -0.60 1.39 0.19
C GLY A 141 -1.85 1.34 -0.70
N HIS A 142 -1.71 1.46 -2.02
CA HIS A 142 -2.84 1.42 -2.95
C HIS A 142 -2.93 0.09 -3.71
N GLY A 143 -4.15 -0.22 -4.22
CA GLY A 143 -4.40 -1.34 -5.11
C GLY A 143 -4.13 -0.97 -6.57
N THR A 144 -3.69 -1.93 -7.36
CA THR A 144 -3.47 -1.74 -8.79
C THR A 144 -4.76 -1.99 -9.56
N VAL A 145 -5.16 -1.06 -10.43
CA VAL A 145 -6.21 -1.26 -11.43
C VAL A 145 -5.52 -1.44 -12.77
N THR A 146 -5.75 -2.58 -13.42
CA THR A 146 -5.16 -2.89 -14.72
C THR A 146 -5.88 -2.15 -15.85
N LYS A 147 -5.27 -2.07 -17.03
CA LYS A 147 -5.83 -1.40 -18.21
C LYS A 147 -7.16 -1.98 -18.68
N ASP A 148 -7.43 -3.25 -18.39
CA ASP A 148 -8.68 -3.93 -18.66
C ASP A 148 -9.68 -3.87 -17.49
N GLY A 149 -9.37 -3.12 -16.44
CA GLY A 149 -10.29 -2.80 -15.34
C GLY A 149 -10.29 -3.80 -14.19
N ARG A 150 -9.41 -4.81 -14.19
CA ARG A 150 -9.23 -5.71 -13.04
C ARG A 150 -8.60 -4.94 -11.88
N ILE A 151 -9.14 -5.10 -10.69
CA ILE A 151 -8.50 -4.65 -9.44
C ILE A 151 -7.64 -5.79 -8.92
N VAL A 152 -6.40 -5.49 -8.57
CA VAL A 152 -5.48 -6.42 -7.92
C VAL A 152 -5.01 -5.82 -6.60
N LEU A 153 -5.25 -6.53 -5.50
CA LEU A 153 -4.74 -6.18 -4.18
C LEU A 153 -3.66 -7.18 -3.78
N THR A 154 -2.54 -6.69 -3.29
CA THR A 154 -1.56 -7.54 -2.62
C THR A 154 -2.09 -7.96 -1.26
N VAL A 155 -1.80 -9.19 -0.86
CA VAL A 155 -2.23 -9.79 0.41
C VAL A 155 -1.05 -10.52 1.03
N TRP A 156 -0.96 -10.48 2.36
CA TRP A 156 -0.09 -11.38 3.09
C TRP A 156 -0.86 -12.12 4.17
N LEU A 157 -0.48 -13.35 4.40
CA LEU A 157 -1.14 -14.27 5.32
C LEU A 157 -0.12 -14.88 6.27
N THR A 158 -0.50 -15.11 7.54
CA THR A 158 0.32 -15.87 8.49
C THR A 158 -0.46 -17.06 9.06
N SER A 159 0.26 -18.09 9.48
CA SER A 159 -0.35 -19.32 9.98
C SER A 159 0.16 -19.74 11.36
N ASN A 160 0.47 -18.78 12.22
CA ASN A 160 1.02 -19.07 13.54
C ASN A 160 -0.07 -19.49 14.55
N ILE A 161 -0.18 -20.79 14.84
CA ILE A 161 -1.18 -21.32 15.77
C ILE A 161 -0.79 -21.19 17.25
N THR A 162 0.51 -20.96 17.54
CA THR A 162 1.00 -20.82 18.93
C THR A 162 0.92 -19.37 19.41
N ASN A 163 1.04 -18.43 18.49
CA ASN A 163 0.84 -17.01 18.74
C ASN A 163 -0.01 -16.41 17.60
N ILE A 164 -1.32 -16.37 17.80
CA ILE A 164 -2.28 -15.89 16.80
C ILE A 164 -2.15 -14.38 16.48
N PHE A 165 -1.29 -13.66 17.19
CA PHE A 165 -0.95 -12.26 16.93
C PHE A 165 0.37 -12.10 16.18
N ALA A 166 1.08 -13.18 15.88
CA ALA A 166 2.34 -13.12 15.16
C ALA A 166 2.11 -12.85 13.66
N HIS A 167 2.99 -12.05 13.08
CA HIS A 167 3.02 -11.74 11.65
C HIS A 167 3.98 -12.66 10.87
N HIS A 168 4.31 -13.80 11.44
CA HIS A 168 5.17 -14.83 10.83
C HIS A 168 4.86 -16.23 11.38
N PRO A 169 5.12 -17.32 10.65
CA PRO A 169 5.58 -17.33 9.25
C PRO A 169 4.53 -16.75 8.32
N SER A 170 4.99 -16.09 7.25
CA SER A 170 4.08 -15.44 6.30
C SER A 170 4.31 -15.88 4.85
N VAL A 171 3.26 -15.69 4.04
CA VAL A 171 3.28 -15.84 2.59
C VAL A 171 2.66 -14.61 1.94
N ALA A 172 3.14 -14.27 0.75
CA ALA A 172 2.54 -13.23 -0.09
C ALA A 172 1.59 -13.86 -1.12
N ALA A 173 0.51 -13.17 -1.40
CA ALA A 173 -0.55 -13.57 -2.33
C ALA A 173 -1.21 -12.34 -2.96
N THR A 174 -2.23 -12.56 -3.78
CA THR A 174 -3.09 -11.49 -4.29
C THR A 174 -4.57 -11.84 -4.13
N MET A 175 -5.40 -10.81 -4.16
CA MET A 175 -6.84 -10.89 -4.40
C MET A 175 -7.20 -10.06 -5.62
N VAL A 176 -8.16 -10.53 -6.41
CA VAL A 176 -8.60 -9.87 -7.63
C VAL A 176 -10.10 -9.68 -7.67
N SER A 177 -10.52 -8.61 -8.36
CA SER A 177 -11.91 -8.37 -8.71
C SER A 177 -12.00 -7.91 -10.17
N ASP A 178 -12.89 -8.54 -10.93
CA ASP A 178 -13.14 -8.24 -12.35
C ASP A 178 -14.45 -7.42 -12.56
N ASP A 179 -15.13 -7.07 -11.48
CA ASP A 179 -16.43 -6.38 -11.50
C ASP A 179 -16.45 -5.08 -10.68
N GLY A 180 -15.26 -4.46 -10.52
CA GLY A 180 -15.12 -3.21 -9.80
C GLY A 180 -15.27 -3.33 -8.28
N GLY A 181 -14.91 -4.46 -7.70
CA GLY A 181 -14.88 -4.70 -6.26
C GLY A 181 -16.17 -5.29 -5.68
N GLU A 182 -17.16 -5.64 -6.52
CA GLU A 182 -18.42 -6.24 -6.05
C GLU A 182 -18.22 -7.70 -5.59
N THR A 183 -17.40 -8.47 -6.35
CA THR A 183 -16.95 -9.80 -5.95
C THR A 183 -15.43 -9.89 -5.98
N TRP A 184 -14.90 -10.74 -5.11
CA TRP A 184 -13.48 -10.94 -4.93
C TRP A 184 -13.11 -12.42 -4.97
N HIS A 185 -11.96 -12.72 -5.58
CA HIS A 185 -11.39 -14.05 -5.60
C HIS A 185 -9.91 -13.98 -5.22
N ARG A 186 -9.39 -15.06 -4.67
CA ARG A 186 -7.96 -15.17 -4.45
C ARG A 186 -7.20 -15.30 -5.77
N GLY A 187 -5.98 -14.75 -5.83
CA GLY A 187 -4.94 -15.20 -6.72
C GLY A 187 -4.14 -16.34 -6.11
N ASP A 188 -3.05 -16.72 -6.77
CA ASP A 188 -2.12 -17.70 -6.22
C ASP A 188 -1.39 -17.15 -4.98
N ILE A 189 -1.05 -18.03 -4.06
CA ILE A 189 0.05 -17.79 -3.12
C ILE A 189 1.33 -17.86 -3.95
N LEU A 190 2.18 -16.85 -3.84
CA LEU A 190 3.41 -16.79 -4.61
C LEU A 190 4.32 -17.98 -4.28
N PRO A 191 4.92 -18.64 -5.27
CA PRO A 191 5.77 -19.82 -5.08
C PRO A 191 7.17 -19.46 -4.54
N ILE A 192 7.23 -18.63 -3.50
CA ILE A 192 8.46 -18.17 -2.86
C ILE A 192 8.86 -19.20 -1.80
N THR A 193 10.01 -19.85 -1.98
CA THR A 193 10.52 -20.88 -1.07
C THR A 193 11.90 -20.59 -0.50
N ASP A 194 12.58 -19.60 -1.04
CA ASP A 194 13.97 -19.23 -0.75
C ASP A 194 14.11 -17.92 0.03
N VAL A 195 12.99 -17.28 0.36
CA VAL A 195 12.94 -16.00 1.09
C VAL A 195 12.09 -16.15 2.34
N PRO A 196 12.60 -15.82 3.53
CA PRO A 196 11.83 -15.91 4.76
C PRO A 196 10.78 -14.81 4.84
N ASP A 197 9.58 -15.17 5.25
CA ASP A 197 8.48 -14.29 5.59
C ASP A 197 8.20 -13.16 4.57
N PRO A 198 7.93 -13.50 3.28
CA PRO A 198 7.43 -12.51 2.33
C PRO A 198 6.07 -12.00 2.82
N ASN A 199 5.88 -10.68 2.81
CA ASN A 199 4.70 -10.06 3.37
C ASN A 199 4.25 -8.80 2.58
N GLU A 200 4.24 -7.63 3.21
CA GLU A 200 3.75 -6.39 2.62
C GLU A 200 4.39 -6.10 1.25
N ALA A 201 3.53 -5.97 0.24
CA ALA A 201 3.96 -5.80 -1.13
C ALA A 201 3.21 -4.66 -1.80
N CYS A 202 3.81 -4.09 -2.82
CA CYS A 202 3.20 -3.15 -3.75
C CYS A 202 3.35 -3.66 -5.19
N MET A 203 2.50 -3.19 -6.10
CA MET A 203 2.45 -3.70 -7.46
C MET A 203 2.18 -2.59 -8.46
N ALA A 204 2.69 -2.74 -9.67
CA ALA A 204 2.39 -1.86 -10.79
C ALA A 204 2.26 -2.66 -12.10
N GLU A 205 1.32 -2.24 -12.96
CA GLU A 205 1.15 -2.80 -14.29
C GLU A 205 2.10 -2.15 -15.30
N THR A 206 2.75 -2.97 -16.10
CA THR A 206 3.61 -2.58 -17.21
C THR A 206 3.28 -3.38 -18.47
N SER A 207 3.89 -3.06 -19.60
CA SER A 207 3.77 -3.86 -20.82
C SER A 207 4.37 -5.27 -20.70
N ARG A 208 5.18 -5.54 -19.66
CA ARG A 208 5.72 -6.88 -19.34
C ARG A 208 4.83 -7.68 -18.37
N GLY A 209 3.71 -7.12 -17.92
CA GLY A 209 2.83 -7.68 -16.92
C GLY A 209 2.85 -6.87 -15.61
N LEU A 210 2.27 -7.45 -14.57
CA LEU A 210 2.24 -6.85 -13.24
C LEU A 210 3.51 -7.23 -12.48
N ILE A 211 4.27 -6.22 -12.10
CA ILE A 211 5.50 -6.38 -11.30
C ILE A 211 5.12 -6.18 -9.85
N MET A 212 5.30 -7.20 -9.02
CA MET A 212 5.14 -7.12 -7.57
C MET A 212 6.51 -6.93 -6.91
N ASN A 213 6.57 -5.98 -5.98
CA ASN A 213 7.75 -5.68 -5.19
C ASN A 213 7.45 -6.00 -3.72
N ILE A 214 8.14 -6.98 -3.16
CA ILE A 214 7.78 -7.68 -1.93
C ILE A 214 8.80 -7.39 -0.84
N ARG A 215 8.29 -6.97 0.33
CA ARG A 215 9.03 -6.93 1.57
C ARG A 215 9.26 -8.36 2.09
N ASN A 216 10.40 -8.60 2.69
CA ASN A 216 10.75 -9.87 3.33
C ASN A 216 11.69 -9.62 4.53
N VAL A 217 11.91 -10.65 5.35
CA VAL A 217 12.77 -10.55 6.54
C VAL A 217 14.13 -11.23 6.37
N SER A 218 14.60 -11.41 5.13
CA SER A 218 15.91 -11.99 4.88
C SER A 218 17.05 -11.04 5.29
N ASP A 219 18.16 -11.62 5.72
CA ASP A 219 19.39 -10.88 6.06
C ASP A 219 20.05 -10.21 4.85
N ARG A 220 19.52 -10.41 3.64
CA ARG A 220 19.99 -9.72 2.43
C ARG A 220 19.61 -8.24 2.41
N HIS A 221 18.57 -7.84 3.16
CA HIS A 221 18.05 -6.48 3.16
C HIS A 221 17.81 -5.93 1.75
N ARG A 222 17.13 -6.72 0.92
CA ARG A 222 16.74 -6.39 -0.46
C ARG A 222 15.26 -6.70 -0.69
N ARG A 223 14.65 -5.90 -1.55
CA ARG A 223 13.30 -6.21 -2.04
C ARG A 223 13.34 -7.48 -2.88
N TYR A 224 12.20 -8.19 -2.94
CA TYR A 224 12.02 -9.36 -3.77
C TYR A 224 11.00 -9.07 -4.86
N ILE A 225 11.29 -9.47 -6.08
CA ILE A 225 10.44 -9.18 -7.24
C ILE A 225 9.77 -10.46 -7.70
N ALA A 226 8.55 -10.33 -8.19
CA ALA A 226 7.83 -11.35 -8.92
C ALA A 226 7.01 -10.69 -10.04
N VAL A 227 6.83 -11.37 -11.15
CA VAL A 227 6.06 -10.88 -12.30
C VAL A 227 4.89 -11.83 -12.58
N SER A 228 3.73 -11.27 -12.90
CA SER A 228 2.55 -12.04 -13.31
C SER A 228 1.91 -11.41 -14.54
N PRO A 229 1.36 -12.21 -15.49
CA PRO A 229 0.65 -11.67 -16.64
C PRO A 229 -0.68 -11.01 -16.29
N ASP A 230 -1.30 -11.40 -15.17
CA ASP A 230 -2.67 -11.02 -14.80
C ASP A 230 -2.84 -10.58 -13.33
N GLY A 231 -1.76 -10.60 -12.54
CA GLY A 231 -1.76 -10.27 -11.12
C GLY A 231 -2.38 -11.34 -10.21
N ALA A 232 -2.90 -12.42 -10.77
CA ALA A 232 -3.52 -13.51 -10.01
C ALA A 232 -2.72 -14.80 -10.10
N THR A 233 -2.19 -15.11 -11.27
CA THR A 233 -1.58 -16.42 -11.57
C THR A 233 -0.29 -16.27 -12.37
N GLY A 234 0.37 -17.40 -12.63
CA GLY A 234 1.52 -17.44 -13.55
C GLY A 234 2.74 -16.66 -13.06
N TRP A 235 2.94 -16.57 -11.74
CA TRP A 235 4.08 -15.88 -11.15
C TRP A 235 5.41 -16.48 -11.61
N HIS A 236 6.28 -15.63 -12.14
CA HIS A 236 7.59 -15.99 -12.68
C HIS A 236 8.60 -14.88 -12.40
N ASP A 237 9.84 -15.05 -12.82
CA ASP A 237 10.94 -14.11 -12.65
C ASP A 237 11.13 -13.67 -11.18
N LEU A 238 11.16 -14.68 -10.28
CA LEU A 238 11.28 -14.45 -8.85
C LEU A 238 12.75 -14.26 -8.49
N HIS A 239 13.11 -13.05 -7.99
CA HIS A 239 14.50 -12.75 -7.64
C HIS A 239 14.65 -11.60 -6.64
N PHE A 240 15.81 -11.50 -5.99
CA PHE A 240 16.17 -10.32 -5.20
C PHE A 240 16.54 -9.15 -6.12
N ALA A 241 15.96 -7.98 -5.88
CA ALA A 241 16.36 -6.73 -6.51
C ALA A 241 17.61 -6.16 -5.82
N GLU A 242 18.80 -6.55 -6.29
CA GLU A 242 20.09 -6.19 -5.66
C GLU A 242 20.31 -4.67 -5.55
N ASN A 243 19.70 -3.90 -6.42
CA ASN A 243 19.75 -2.44 -6.46
C ASN A 243 18.66 -1.75 -5.63
N LEU A 244 17.79 -2.49 -4.92
CA LEU A 244 16.75 -1.97 -4.03
C LEU A 244 17.01 -2.40 -2.58
N PRO A 245 17.87 -1.68 -1.83
CA PRO A 245 18.06 -1.92 -0.40
C PRO A 245 16.76 -1.67 0.37
N ASP A 246 16.51 -2.48 1.41
CA ASP A 246 15.30 -2.42 2.21
C ASP A 246 15.58 -2.74 3.68
N PRO A 247 15.20 -1.87 4.62
CA PRO A 247 15.37 -2.09 6.06
C PRO A 247 14.21 -2.87 6.67
N ILE A 248 13.56 -3.77 5.92
CA ILE A 248 12.34 -4.48 6.31
C ILE A 248 11.21 -3.47 6.57
N CYS A 249 10.84 -2.73 5.51
CA CYS A 249 9.85 -1.67 5.56
C CYS A 249 8.87 -1.76 4.39
N ALA A 250 7.59 -1.41 4.60
CA ALA A 250 6.64 -1.30 3.49
C ALA A 250 7.01 -0.14 2.55
N ALA A 251 6.67 -0.30 1.30
CA ALA A 251 7.04 0.57 0.19
C ALA A 251 5.85 0.73 -0.76
N GLY A 252 5.85 1.76 -1.58
CA GLY A 252 4.86 1.98 -2.62
C GLY A 252 5.44 1.91 -4.02
N MET A 253 4.64 1.47 -4.99
CA MET A 253 5.04 1.42 -6.39
C MET A 253 3.87 1.72 -7.31
N THR A 254 4.11 2.54 -8.32
CA THR A 254 3.16 2.80 -9.40
C THR A 254 3.91 2.85 -10.75
N ALA A 255 3.17 2.78 -11.84
CA ALA A 255 3.74 2.91 -13.18
C ALA A 255 2.98 3.95 -14.02
N LYS A 256 3.69 4.63 -14.90
CA LYS A 256 3.13 5.47 -15.93
C LYS A 256 3.96 5.29 -17.21
N ASP A 257 3.32 4.92 -18.31
CA ASP A 257 3.96 4.74 -19.62
C ASP A 257 5.21 3.81 -19.54
N ASP A 258 5.08 2.67 -18.85
CA ASP A 258 6.15 1.70 -18.57
C ASP A 258 7.30 2.21 -17.69
N VAL A 259 7.23 3.43 -17.19
CA VAL A 259 8.16 3.96 -16.21
C VAL A 259 7.66 3.62 -14.81
N LEU A 260 8.47 2.90 -14.04
CA LEU A 260 8.19 2.58 -12.65
C LEU A 260 8.61 3.72 -11.72
N TYR A 261 7.78 4.00 -10.74
CA TYR A 261 8.08 4.90 -9.62
C TYR A 261 7.93 4.11 -8.32
N PHE A 262 8.97 4.09 -7.52
CA PHE A 262 9.05 3.29 -6.31
C PHE A 262 9.49 4.16 -5.13
N SER A 263 8.74 4.15 -4.04
CA SER A 263 9.06 4.88 -2.81
C SER A 263 9.43 3.91 -1.70
N ASN A 264 10.60 4.08 -1.08
CA ASN A 264 11.03 3.28 0.05
C ASN A 264 12.10 4.00 0.89
N CYS A 265 12.42 3.44 2.05
CA CYS A 265 13.63 3.75 2.80
C CYS A 265 14.85 3.13 2.10
N VAL A 266 15.70 3.94 1.49
CA VAL A 266 16.91 3.46 0.78
C VAL A 266 18.04 3.23 1.80
N SER A 267 17.92 2.13 2.51
CA SER A 267 18.86 1.73 3.57
C SER A 267 18.78 0.22 3.79
N GLU A 268 19.86 -0.38 4.25
CA GLU A 268 19.89 -1.76 4.77
C GLU A 268 19.60 -1.79 6.28
N ASN A 269 19.81 -0.66 6.96
CA ASN A 269 19.71 -0.58 8.41
C ASN A 269 18.88 0.65 8.84
N GLY A 270 17.73 0.36 9.46
CA GLY A 270 16.83 1.40 9.97
C GLY A 270 16.01 2.09 8.88
N ARG A 271 14.89 2.64 9.30
CA ARG A 271 13.93 3.33 8.43
C ARG A 271 14.35 4.78 8.22
N VAL A 272 15.33 4.96 7.33
CA VAL A 272 15.94 6.24 6.99
C VAL A 272 16.04 6.41 5.47
N ASN A 273 16.33 7.63 5.04
CA ASN A 273 16.53 7.99 3.63
C ASN A 273 15.33 7.63 2.74
N VAL A 274 14.10 8.00 3.16
CA VAL A 274 12.96 7.81 2.29
C VAL A 274 13.17 8.56 0.99
N SER A 275 13.04 7.85 -0.12
CA SER A 275 13.36 8.33 -1.45
C SER A 275 12.31 7.93 -2.47
N LEU A 276 12.20 8.69 -3.54
CA LEU A 276 11.53 8.27 -4.76
C LEU A 276 12.58 7.78 -5.76
N SER A 277 12.39 6.58 -6.28
CA SER A 277 13.19 5.95 -7.32
C SER A 277 12.38 5.85 -8.61
N ARG A 278 12.99 6.12 -9.77
CA ARG A 278 12.42 6.03 -11.11
C ARG A 278 13.21 5.03 -11.94
N SER A 279 12.52 4.12 -12.63
CA SER A 279 13.12 3.19 -13.57
C SER A 279 12.37 3.25 -14.91
N ALA A 280 13.11 3.35 -16.01
CA ALA A 280 12.58 3.31 -17.37
C ALA A 280 12.90 1.97 -18.10
N ASP A 281 13.41 1.00 -17.36
CA ASP A 281 13.87 -0.31 -17.85
C ASP A 281 13.33 -1.48 -16.99
N PHE A 282 12.09 -1.30 -16.47
CA PHE A 282 11.35 -2.31 -15.70
C PHE A 282 12.05 -2.74 -14.39
N GLY A 283 12.83 -1.85 -13.77
CA GLY A 283 13.49 -2.10 -12.48
C GLY A 283 14.94 -2.55 -12.56
N GLU A 284 15.53 -2.60 -13.76
CA GLU A 284 16.93 -2.96 -13.93
C GLU A 284 17.87 -1.87 -13.40
N THR A 285 17.53 -0.60 -13.64
CA THR A 285 18.26 0.55 -13.09
C THR A 285 17.33 1.59 -12.49
N TRP A 286 17.84 2.34 -11.50
CA TRP A 286 17.05 3.30 -10.75
C TRP A 286 17.78 4.65 -10.60
N GLU A 287 17.11 5.72 -11.03
CA GLU A 287 17.44 7.09 -10.68
C GLU A 287 16.71 7.47 -9.39
N ARG A 288 17.36 8.16 -8.44
CA ARG A 288 16.78 8.43 -7.13
C ARG A 288 16.84 9.89 -6.74
N VAL A 289 15.83 10.35 -5.99
CA VAL A 289 15.85 11.60 -5.26
C VAL A 289 15.47 11.36 -3.79
N LEU A 290 16.30 11.86 -2.88
CA LEU A 290 16.03 11.82 -1.44
C LEU A 290 14.88 12.79 -1.12
N LEU A 291 13.89 12.32 -0.38
CA LEU A 291 12.77 13.13 0.13
C LEU A 291 13.05 13.60 1.55
N ASN A 292 13.49 12.69 2.42
CA ASN A 292 13.76 12.98 3.83
C ASN A 292 14.78 11.97 4.39
N GLU A 293 15.65 12.42 5.29
CA GLU A 293 16.58 11.55 6.00
C GLU A 293 15.88 10.61 7.00
N SER A 294 14.75 11.04 7.58
CA SER A 294 13.87 10.17 8.37
C SER A 294 12.87 9.48 7.46
N GLY A 295 12.46 8.27 7.79
CA GLY A 295 11.52 7.53 6.97
C GLY A 295 10.72 6.49 7.75
N GLY A 296 9.84 5.84 7.03
CA GLY A 296 8.97 4.75 7.47
C GLY A 296 8.24 4.17 6.27
N TYR A 297 7.02 3.71 6.48
CA TYR A 297 6.16 3.25 5.40
C TYR A 297 5.89 4.39 4.41
N SER A 298 5.77 4.05 3.15
CA SER A 298 5.50 5.02 2.09
C SER A 298 4.64 4.44 0.98
N ASP A 299 3.95 5.34 0.27
CA ASP A 299 3.21 5.01 -0.94
C ASP A 299 3.35 6.15 -1.96
N VAL A 300 3.10 5.86 -3.25
CA VAL A 300 3.36 6.80 -4.35
C VAL A 300 2.25 6.75 -5.41
N CYS A 301 1.85 7.90 -5.91
CA CYS A 301 1.03 8.03 -7.10
C CYS A 301 1.61 9.06 -8.07
N VAL A 302 1.22 8.99 -9.36
CA VAL A 302 1.51 10.02 -10.36
C VAL A 302 0.22 10.76 -10.68
N ASN A 303 0.18 12.07 -10.44
CA ASN A 303 -0.99 12.88 -10.71
C ASN A 303 -1.11 13.12 -12.22
N PRO A 304 -2.20 12.69 -12.88
CA PRO A 304 -2.34 12.80 -14.33
C PRO A 304 -2.50 14.23 -14.84
N VAL A 305 -2.90 15.17 -13.96
CA VAL A 305 -3.13 16.58 -14.33
C VAL A 305 -1.83 17.39 -14.22
N THR A 306 -1.08 17.22 -13.12
CA THR A 306 0.19 17.94 -12.91
C THR A 306 1.37 17.27 -13.59
N GLY A 307 1.30 15.96 -13.84
CA GLY A 307 2.41 15.15 -14.36
C GLY A 307 3.53 14.93 -13.34
N THR A 308 3.30 15.26 -12.07
CA THR A 308 4.25 15.07 -10.96
C THR A 308 3.90 13.83 -10.14
N ALA A 309 4.90 13.25 -9.47
CA ALA A 309 4.68 12.18 -8.49
C ALA A 309 4.40 12.78 -7.10
N PHE A 310 3.51 12.14 -6.36
CA PHE A 310 3.27 12.43 -4.96
C PHE A 310 3.60 11.20 -4.13
N VAL A 311 4.42 11.40 -3.10
CA VAL A 311 4.81 10.35 -2.17
C VAL A 311 4.26 10.70 -0.80
N VAL A 312 3.38 9.85 -0.26
CA VAL A 312 3.01 9.89 1.15
C VAL A 312 3.97 9.01 1.94
N TYR A 313 4.41 9.45 3.12
CA TYR A 313 5.34 8.67 3.92
C TYR A 313 5.33 9.05 5.41
N GLU A 314 5.73 8.10 6.25
CA GLU A 314 6.00 8.31 7.66
C GLU A 314 7.39 8.93 7.86
N SER A 315 7.51 9.87 8.80
CA SER A 315 8.80 10.47 9.19
C SER A 315 8.88 10.69 10.71
N GLN A 316 10.01 11.21 11.20
CA GLN A 316 10.27 11.51 12.61
C GLN A 316 9.93 10.33 13.55
N HIS A 317 10.45 9.14 13.23
CA HIS A 317 10.14 7.90 13.94
C HIS A 317 8.63 7.61 13.99
N GLU A 318 7.97 7.76 12.83
CA GLU A 318 6.53 7.50 12.65
C GLU A 318 5.60 8.50 13.38
N ASN A 319 6.10 9.67 13.74
CA ASN A 319 5.30 10.72 14.39
C ASN A 319 4.67 11.72 13.42
N GLU A 320 4.97 11.63 12.14
CA GLU A 320 4.42 12.51 11.11
C GLU A 320 4.00 11.70 9.88
N ILE A 321 2.89 12.09 9.27
CA ILE A 321 2.56 11.72 7.89
C ILE A 321 2.85 12.93 7.01
N ARG A 322 3.67 12.72 5.99
CA ARG A 322 4.12 13.77 5.06
C ARG A 322 3.73 13.43 3.63
N VAL A 323 3.58 14.46 2.81
CA VAL A 323 3.42 14.33 1.36
C VAL A 323 4.46 15.18 0.66
N ALA A 324 5.29 14.52 -0.15
CA ALA A 324 6.23 15.18 -1.04
C ALA A 324 5.72 15.19 -2.48
N GLU A 325 5.85 16.33 -3.15
CA GLU A 325 5.64 16.46 -4.59
C GLU A 325 6.98 16.46 -5.31
N VAL A 326 7.09 15.66 -6.37
CA VAL A 326 8.33 15.47 -7.13
C VAL A 326 8.10 15.66 -8.62
N GLU A 327 8.87 16.52 -9.25
CA GLU A 327 8.98 16.63 -10.70
C GLU A 327 9.72 15.41 -11.24
N ILE A 328 9.08 14.65 -12.14
CA ILE A 328 9.57 13.35 -12.59
C ILE A 328 10.14 13.33 -14.01
N GLY A 329 10.04 14.44 -14.75
CA GLY A 329 10.62 14.63 -16.08
C GLY A 329 9.68 14.24 -17.20
#